data_a53a85babbdd0cf462b82d08323068da
#
_entry.id   a53a85babbdd0cf462b82d08323068da
#
_cell.length_a   1.000
_cell.length_b   1.000
_cell.length_c   1.000
_cell.angle_alpha   90.00
_cell.angle_beta   90.00
_cell.angle_gamma   90.00
#
_symmetry.space_group_name_H-M   'P 1'
#
loop_
_entity.id
_entity.type
_entity.pdbx_description
1 polymer ?
#
loop_
_entity_poly.entity_id
_entity_poly.type
_entity_poly.pdbx_seq_one_letter_code
_entity_poly.pdbx_strand_id
1 'polypeptide(L)'
;YEIPDEELEDIFTRFKKLADEKKTITSSDLEALTLHRSKISRPEESTAPTCKLISHSITSGSDIPKISYVKLSRDNNIMEGVEYGAGPLDAAFKAVNKMLGVEARLEDFSVRAVTEGEDSIGEAVVKISSAASGEMYTGSGISTDIVEASLQAYISGINKMFEAGE
;
A
#
# COMPACT_ATOMS: atom_id res chain seq x y z
N TYR A 1 13.78 2.08 -24.09
CA TYR A 1 13.12 2.83 -22.99
C TYR A 1 14.22 3.46 -22.16
N GLU A 2 14.41 4.79 -22.26
CA GLU A 2 15.29 5.53 -21.37
C GLU A 2 14.51 5.81 -20.06
N ILE A 3 15.01 5.29 -18.97
CA ILE A 3 14.46 5.52 -17.63
C ILE A 3 15.19 6.75 -17.06
N PRO A 4 14.51 7.82 -16.61
CA PRO A 4 15.14 8.96 -15.96
C PRO A 4 15.94 8.55 -14.72
N ASP A 5 17.04 9.26 -14.43
CA ASP A 5 17.97 8.90 -13.34
C ASP A 5 17.30 8.85 -11.96
N GLU A 6 16.36 9.77 -11.66
CA GLU A 6 15.58 9.75 -10.42
C GLU A 6 14.68 8.51 -10.30
N GLU A 7 14.21 8.02 -11.44
CA GLU A 7 13.43 6.81 -11.53
C GLU A 7 14.26 5.56 -11.28
N LEU A 8 15.48 5.58 -11.75
CA LEU A 8 16.42 4.49 -11.55
C LEU A 8 16.76 4.29 -10.07
N GLU A 9 16.90 5.38 -9.31
CA GLU A 9 17.19 5.32 -7.87
C GLU A 9 16.03 4.72 -7.06
N ASP A 10 14.77 5.04 -7.38
CA ASP A 10 13.62 4.46 -6.71
C ASP A 10 13.47 2.96 -7.02
N ILE A 11 13.60 2.60 -8.30
CA ILE A 11 13.61 1.18 -8.72
C ILE A 11 14.76 0.44 -8.04
N PHE A 12 15.95 1.04 -7.96
CA PHE A 12 17.12 0.44 -7.32
C PHE A 12 16.92 0.26 -5.81
N THR A 13 16.28 1.22 -5.13
CA THR A 13 15.97 1.13 -3.70
C THR A 13 14.99 -0.01 -3.43
N ARG A 14 13.95 -0.14 -4.23
CA ARG A 14 12.98 -1.24 -4.15
C ARG A 14 13.60 -2.58 -4.49
N PHE A 15 14.45 -2.61 -5.51
CA PHE A 15 15.21 -3.79 -5.87
C PHE A 15 16.13 -4.25 -4.72
N LYS A 16 16.79 -3.31 -4.06
CA LYS A 16 17.67 -3.62 -2.92
C LYS A 16 16.89 -4.21 -1.75
N LYS A 17 15.70 -3.61 -1.41
CA LYS A 17 14.79 -4.16 -0.40
C LYS A 17 14.34 -5.57 -0.77
N LEU A 18 13.95 -5.78 -2.03
CA LEU A 18 13.54 -7.10 -2.51
C LEU A 18 14.68 -8.11 -2.48
N ALA A 19 15.92 -7.68 -2.81
CA ALA A 19 17.11 -8.53 -2.76
C ALA A 19 17.44 -8.98 -1.34
N ASP A 20 17.17 -8.14 -0.35
CA ASP A 20 17.39 -8.48 1.07
C ASP A 20 16.31 -9.46 1.58
N GLU A 21 15.11 -9.44 1.01
CA GLU A 21 13.97 -10.28 1.39
C GLU A 21 13.93 -11.62 0.62
N LYS A 22 14.40 -11.65 -0.62
CA LYS A 22 14.41 -12.83 -1.50
C LYS A 22 15.77 -13.48 -1.63
N LYS A 23 15.79 -14.81 -1.60
CA LYS A 23 17.00 -15.61 -1.87
C LYS A 23 17.45 -15.56 -3.34
N THR A 24 16.51 -15.39 -4.26
CA THR A 24 16.75 -15.35 -5.71
C THR A 24 15.81 -14.35 -6.35
N ILE A 25 16.36 -13.40 -7.10
CA ILE A 25 15.59 -12.45 -7.88
C ILE A 25 15.48 -12.95 -9.31
N THR A 26 14.27 -12.92 -9.85
CA THR A 26 13.96 -13.31 -11.22
C THR A 26 13.73 -12.10 -12.12
N SER A 27 13.77 -12.29 -13.44
CA SER A 27 13.41 -11.24 -14.40
C SER A 27 11.97 -10.76 -14.22
N SER A 28 11.07 -11.67 -13.82
CA SER A 28 9.66 -11.33 -13.52
C SER A 28 9.52 -10.41 -12.31
N ASP A 29 10.39 -10.52 -11.31
CA ASP A 29 10.41 -9.60 -10.16
C ASP A 29 10.79 -8.18 -10.58
N LEU A 30 11.78 -8.06 -11.49
CA LEU A 30 12.18 -6.77 -12.05
C LEU A 30 11.08 -6.15 -12.93
N GLU A 31 10.42 -6.97 -13.76
CA GLU A 31 9.28 -6.53 -14.56
C GLU A 31 8.13 -6.06 -13.68
N ALA A 32 7.82 -6.78 -12.60
CA ALA A 32 6.79 -6.36 -11.64
C ALA A 32 7.10 -5.01 -11.02
N LEU A 33 8.35 -4.77 -10.60
CA LEU A 33 8.78 -3.49 -10.04
C LEU A 33 8.67 -2.33 -11.05
N THR A 34 8.99 -2.59 -12.33
CA THR A 34 8.93 -1.57 -13.39
C THR A 34 7.51 -1.34 -13.89
N LEU A 35 6.70 -2.39 -14.08
CA LEU A 35 5.33 -2.30 -14.56
C LEU A 35 4.37 -1.68 -13.53
N HIS A 36 4.59 -1.97 -12.25
CA HIS A 36 3.77 -1.38 -11.19
C HIS A 36 3.87 0.14 -11.17
N ARG A 37 5.02 0.67 -11.55
CA ARG A 37 5.23 2.10 -11.66
C ARG A 37 4.49 2.75 -12.83
N SER A 38 4.37 2.07 -13.96
CA SER A 38 3.62 2.61 -15.11
C SER A 38 2.13 2.83 -14.80
N LYS A 39 1.61 2.22 -13.74
CA LYS A 39 0.23 2.38 -13.26
C LYS A 39 0.10 3.41 -12.12
N ILE A 40 1.21 3.75 -11.46
CA ILE A 40 1.27 4.85 -10.50
C ILE A 40 1.55 6.09 -11.34
N SER A 41 0.54 6.92 -11.53
CA SER A 41 0.62 8.21 -12.21
C SER A 41 1.90 8.93 -11.79
N ARG A 42 2.58 9.59 -12.76
CA ARG A 42 3.70 10.50 -12.48
C ARG A 42 3.39 11.32 -11.24
N PRO A 43 4.33 11.57 -10.35
CA PRO A 43 4.22 12.70 -9.46
C PRO A 43 4.33 13.97 -10.34
N GLU A 44 3.22 14.39 -10.94
CA GLU A 44 3.02 15.82 -11.10
C GLU A 44 3.15 16.37 -9.70
N GLU A 45 3.75 17.53 -9.53
CA GLU A 45 3.93 18.22 -8.26
C GLU A 45 2.56 18.37 -7.58
N SER A 46 2.03 17.27 -7.04
CA SER A 46 0.84 17.28 -6.23
C SER A 46 1.22 17.93 -4.91
N THR A 47 0.68 19.09 -4.65
CA THR A 47 0.76 19.76 -3.35
C THR A 47 -0.10 19.07 -2.31
N ALA A 48 -0.78 17.99 -2.68
CA ALA A 48 -1.62 17.23 -1.77
C ALA A 48 -0.77 16.41 -0.78
N PRO A 49 -1.21 16.31 0.47
CA PRO A 49 -0.51 15.58 1.51
C PRO A 49 -0.35 14.10 1.12
N THR A 50 0.87 13.62 1.08
CA THR A 50 1.19 12.23 0.73
C THR A 50 1.41 11.39 1.96
N CYS A 51 0.60 10.35 2.12
CA CYS A 51 0.74 9.36 3.18
C CYS A 51 1.62 8.21 2.71
N LYS A 52 2.52 7.73 3.60
CA LYS A 52 3.38 6.56 3.35
C LYS A 52 3.32 5.61 4.53
N LEU A 53 3.29 4.31 4.25
CA LEU A 53 3.46 3.27 5.26
C LEU A 53 4.91 3.25 5.75
N ILE A 54 5.10 3.29 7.07
CA ILE A 54 6.43 3.13 7.69
C ILE A 54 6.59 1.71 8.21
N SER A 55 5.62 1.22 8.99
CA SER A 55 5.62 -0.13 9.53
C SER A 55 4.22 -0.56 9.93
N HIS A 56 4.03 -1.85 10.07
CA HIS A 56 2.80 -2.44 10.58
C HIS A 56 3.10 -3.68 11.42
N SER A 57 2.14 -4.05 12.25
CA SER A 57 2.13 -5.34 12.95
C SER A 57 0.68 -5.80 13.09
N ILE A 58 0.44 -7.09 12.80
CA ILE A 58 -0.89 -7.68 12.89
C ILE A 58 -0.85 -8.88 13.82
N THR A 59 -1.79 -8.90 14.76
CA THR A 59 -2.10 -10.06 15.58
C THR A 59 -3.43 -10.64 15.11
N SER A 60 -3.41 -11.89 14.66
CA SER A 60 -4.60 -12.60 14.17
C SER A 60 -4.52 -14.08 14.49
N GLY A 61 -5.66 -14.70 14.80
CA GLY A 61 -5.77 -16.13 15.10
C GLY A 61 -7.23 -16.54 15.30
N SER A 62 -7.49 -17.84 15.56
CA SER A 62 -8.84 -18.40 15.59
C SER A 62 -9.69 -17.84 16.72
N ASP A 63 -9.16 -17.73 17.94
CA ASP A 63 -9.94 -17.34 19.12
C ASP A 63 -9.32 -16.12 19.84
N ILE A 64 -8.58 -15.28 19.10
CA ILE A 64 -7.98 -14.07 19.63
C ILE A 64 -8.49 -12.84 18.87
N PRO A 65 -8.50 -11.66 19.52
CA PRO A 65 -8.82 -10.41 18.83
C PRO A 65 -7.91 -10.18 17.65
N LYS A 66 -8.48 -9.73 16.51
CA LYS A 66 -7.71 -9.26 15.38
C LYS A 66 -7.34 -7.82 15.63
N ILE A 67 -6.05 -7.57 15.84
CA ILE A 67 -5.50 -6.25 16.19
C ILE A 67 -4.48 -5.88 15.15
N SER A 68 -4.51 -4.65 14.69
CA SER A 68 -3.49 -4.09 13.83
C SER A 68 -2.89 -2.84 14.44
N TYR A 69 -1.57 -2.78 14.49
CA TYR A 69 -0.78 -1.58 14.68
C TYR A 69 -0.29 -1.10 13.32
N VAL A 70 -0.46 0.18 13.02
CA VAL A 70 0.02 0.80 11.79
C VAL A 70 0.74 2.09 12.12
N LYS A 71 1.87 2.30 11.46
CA LYS A 71 2.66 3.53 11.53
C LYS A 71 2.78 4.15 10.15
N LEU A 72 2.37 5.40 10.03
CA LEU A 72 2.34 6.18 8.80
C LEU A 72 3.18 7.44 8.94
N SER A 73 3.65 7.96 7.81
CA SER A 73 4.05 9.36 7.69
C SER A 73 3.07 10.11 6.77
N ARG A 74 2.75 11.35 7.14
CA ARG A 74 2.04 12.32 6.31
C ARG A 74 2.74 13.66 6.45
N ASP A 75 3.26 14.21 5.35
CA ASP A 75 3.98 15.50 5.34
C ASP A 75 5.08 15.60 6.40
N ASN A 76 5.90 14.54 6.51
CA ASN A 76 6.96 14.37 7.53
C ASN A 76 6.46 14.20 8.98
N ASN A 77 5.16 14.23 9.23
CA ASN A 77 4.60 13.90 10.55
C ASN A 77 4.39 12.39 10.67
N ILE A 78 4.89 11.80 11.74
CA ILE A 78 4.71 10.38 12.04
C ILE A 78 3.46 10.21 12.88
N MET A 79 2.61 9.26 12.48
CA MET A 79 1.39 8.87 13.19
C MET A 79 1.40 7.37 13.45
N GLU A 80 0.86 6.98 14.58
CA GLU A 80 0.74 5.58 15.00
C GLU A 80 -0.70 5.32 15.46
N GLY A 81 -1.23 4.17 15.09
CA GLY A 81 -2.59 3.79 15.45
C GLY A 81 -2.73 2.29 15.67
N VAL A 82 -3.62 1.93 16.59
CA VAL A 82 -4.01 0.55 16.87
C VAL A 82 -5.51 0.45 16.81
N GLU A 83 -6.03 -0.54 16.08
CA GLU A 83 -7.46 -0.81 16.00
C GLU A 83 -7.76 -2.31 15.98
N TYR A 84 -9.01 -2.61 16.32
CA TYR A 84 -9.60 -3.95 16.25
C TYR A 84 -10.46 -4.07 14.99
N GLY A 85 -10.53 -5.30 14.45
CA GLY A 85 -11.36 -5.56 13.29
C GLY A 85 -11.96 -6.96 13.27
N ALA A 86 -12.89 -7.16 12.33
CA ALA A 86 -13.45 -8.47 12.04
C ALA A 86 -12.39 -9.40 11.42
N GLY A 87 -11.41 -8.80 10.72
CA GLY A 87 -10.24 -9.46 10.14
C GLY A 87 -8.99 -8.61 10.29
N PRO A 88 -7.81 -9.17 9.96
CA PRO A 88 -6.54 -8.47 10.08
C PRO A 88 -6.47 -7.20 9.23
N LEU A 89 -6.92 -7.24 7.99
CA LEU A 89 -6.93 -6.08 7.09
C LEU A 89 -8.01 -5.06 7.50
N ASP A 90 -9.18 -5.51 7.97
CA ASP A 90 -10.23 -4.61 8.49
C ASP A 90 -9.70 -3.80 9.67
N ALA A 91 -8.98 -4.42 10.60
CA ALA A 91 -8.32 -3.73 11.70
C ALA A 91 -7.28 -2.70 11.21
N ALA A 92 -6.48 -3.08 10.20
CA ALA A 92 -5.46 -2.23 9.62
C ALA A 92 -6.06 -1.00 8.91
N PHE A 93 -7.08 -1.19 8.09
CA PHE A 93 -7.75 -0.10 7.37
C PHE A 93 -8.48 0.85 8.32
N LYS A 94 -9.08 0.33 9.39
CA LYS A 94 -9.68 1.16 10.46
C LYS A 94 -8.62 2.02 11.16
N ALA A 95 -7.44 1.46 11.43
CA ALA A 95 -6.33 2.22 12.03
C ALA A 95 -5.90 3.37 11.11
N VAL A 96 -5.77 3.10 9.79
CA VAL A 96 -5.44 4.12 8.80
C VAL A 96 -6.51 5.22 8.75
N ASN A 97 -7.79 4.86 8.63
CA ASN A 97 -8.90 5.81 8.57
C ASN A 97 -8.92 6.72 9.79
N LYS A 98 -8.78 6.13 10.98
CA LYS A 98 -8.80 6.87 12.24
C LYS A 98 -7.63 7.85 12.38
N MET A 99 -6.42 7.42 11.99
CA MET A 99 -5.24 8.29 12.03
C MET A 99 -5.33 9.46 11.07
N LEU A 100 -5.88 9.22 9.87
CA LEU A 100 -5.98 10.24 8.81
C LEU A 100 -7.25 11.08 8.92
N GLY A 101 -8.20 10.70 9.79
CA GLY A 101 -9.47 11.38 9.95
C GLY A 101 -10.37 11.26 8.71
N VAL A 102 -10.27 10.15 7.98
CA VAL A 102 -11.04 9.89 6.76
C VAL A 102 -12.06 8.78 6.98
N GLU A 103 -13.16 8.84 6.25
CA GLU A 103 -14.17 7.78 6.19
C GLU A 103 -14.15 7.12 4.80
N ALA A 104 -13.09 6.37 4.54
CA ALA A 104 -12.98 5.57 3.34
C ALA A 104 -13.59 4.17 3.58
N ARG A 105 -14.43 3.71 2.65
CA ARG A 105 -15.04 2.38 2.67
C ARG A 105 -14.40 1.50 1.62
N LEU A 106 -14.06 0.27 2.00
CA LEU A 106 -13.59 -0.73 1.06
C LEU A 106 -14.76 -1.27 0.25
N GLU A 107 -14.73 -1.09 -1.06
CA GLU A 107 -15.77 -1.56 -1.99
C GLU A 107 -15.34 -2.84 -2.71
N ASP A 108 -14.06 -2.95 -3.07
CA ASP A 108 -13.50 -4.12 -3.73
C ASP A 108 -12.05 -4.32 -3.32
N PHE A 109 -11.65 -5.59 -3.24
CA PHE A 109 -10.30 -5.99 -2.85
C PHE A 109 -9.87 -7.24 -3.60
N SER A 110 -8.73 -7.17 -4.26
CA SER A 110 -8.14 -8.32 -4.93
C SER A 110 -6.64 -8.42 -4.66
N VAL A 111 -6.17 -9.64 -4.54
CA VAL A 111 -4.75 -9.96 -4.41
C VAL A 111 -4.40 -11.03 -5.43
N ARG A 112 -3.27 -10.85 -6.11
CA ARG A 112 -2.74 -11.83 -7.06
C ARG A 112 -1.24 -11.98 -6.89
N ALA A 113 -0.73 -13.18 -7.13
CA ALA A 113 0.70 -13.38 -7.28
C ALA A 113 1.14 -12.81 -8.64
N VAL A 114 2.20 -12.01 -8.65
CA VAL A 114 2.79 -11.43 -9.87
C VAL A 114 3.97 -12.26 -10.34
N THR A 115 4.65 -12.93 -9.41
CA THR A 115 5.78 -13.80 -9.68
C THR A 115 5.54 -15.20 -9.14
N GLU A 116 6.30 -16.18 -9.59
CA GLU A 116 6.19 -17.58 -9.13
C GLU A 116 7.15 -17.87 -7.98
N GLY A 117 6.83 -18.89 -7.19
CA GLY A 117 7.67 -19.39 -6.10
C GLY A 117 7.16 -19.08 -4.70
N GLU A 118 7.86 -19.58 -3.68
CA GLU A 118 7.49 -19.39 -2.27
C GLU A 118 7.64 -17.92 -1.82
N ASP A 119 8.59 -17.20 -2.41
CA ASP A 119 8.86 -15.78 -2.17
C ASP A 119 8.21 -14.90 -3.24
N SER A 120 7.04 -15.29 -3.77
CA SER A 120 6.36 -14.56 -4.84
C SER A 120 5.94 -13.16 -4.38
N ILE A 121 6.05 -12.20 -5.29
CA ILE A 121 5.50 -10.85 -5.08
C ILE A 121 3.99 -10.92 -5.23
N GLY A 122 3.27 -10.43 -4.21
CA GLY A 122 1.83 -10.19 -4.26
C GLY A 122 1.51 -8.77 -4.70
N GLU A 123 0.59 -8.61 -5.63
CA GLU A 123 -0.04 -7.32 -5.94
C GLU A 123 -1.41 -7.29 -5.28
N ALA A 124 -1.66 -6.25 -4.49
CA ALA A 124 -2.97 -5.93 -3.96
C ALA A 124 -3.56 -4.74 -4.73
N VAL A 125 -4.83 -4.83 -5.06
CA VAL A 125 -5.60 -3.73 -5.64
C VAL A 125 -6.85 -3.53 -4.80
N VAL A 126 -7.10 -2.28 -4.41
CA VAL A 126 -8.29 -1.90 -3.64
C VAL A 126 -9.10 -0.86 -4.42
N LYS A 127 -10.42 -0.94 -4.29
CA LYS A 127 -11.33 0.17 -4.58
C LYS A 127 -11.92 0.64 -3.27
N ILE A 128 -11.81 1.93 -3.02
CA ILE A 128 -12.41 2.59 -1.86
C ILE A 128 -13.37 3.66 -2.33
N SER A 129 -14.42 3.91 -1.55
CA SER A 129 -15.30 5.05 -1.74
C SER A 129 -15.13 6.06 -0.61
N SER A 130 -15.22 7.34 -0.93
CA SER A 130 -15.36 8.39 0.08
C SER A 130 -16.78 8.36 0.65
N ALA A 131 -16.91 8.34 1.98
CA ALA A 131 -18.22 8.42 2.62
C ALA A 131 -18.86 9.81 2.46
N ALA A 132 -18.06 10.85 2.18
CA ALA A 132 -18.53 12.22 2.01
C ALA A 132 -19.13 12.46 0.62
N SER A 133 -18.41 12.07 -0.45
CA SER A 133 -18.83 12.33 -1.85
C SER A 133 -19.45 11.10 -2.53
N GLY A 134 -19.10 9.88 -2.08
CA GLY A 134 -19.41 8.64 -2.76
C GLY A 134 -18.49 8.35 -3.96
N GLU A 135 -17.50 9.19 -4.22
CA GLU A 135 -16.53 8.97 -5.29
C GLU A 135 -15.63 7.76 -5.03
N MET A 136 -15.20 7.12 -6.12
CA MET A 136 -14.44 5.87 -6.09
C MET A 136 -12.99 6.11 -6.44
N TYR A 137 -12.09 5.55 -5.62
CA TYR A 137 -10.64 5.64 -5.84
C TYR A 137 -10.03 4.25 -5.85
N THR A 138 -9.13 4.01 -6.80
CA THR A 138 -8.42 2.73 -6.90
C THR A 138 -6.97 2.91 -6.52
N GLY A 139 -6.51 2.13 -5.54
CA GLY A 139 -5.12 2.06 -5.14
C GLY A 139 -4.52 0.70 -5.42
N SER A 140 -3.19 0.64 -5.53
CA SER A 140 -2.45 -0.60 -5.69
C SER A 140 -1.16 -0.59 -4.88
N GLY A 141 -0.73 -1.78 -4.47
CA GLY A 141 0.50 -1.99 -3.73
C GLY A 141 1.11 -3.35 -4.07
N ILE A 142 2.42 -3.46 -3.95
CA ILE A 142 3.15 -4.70 -4.17
C ILE A 142 4.12 -4.96 -3.02
N SER A 143 4.17 -6.20 -2.56
CA SER A 143 5.15 -6.68 -1.58
C SER A 143 5.21 -8.20 -1.62
N THR A 144 6.26 -8.79 -1.06
CA THR A 144 6.30 -10.21 -0.69
C THR A 144 5.37 -10.50 0.49
N ASP A 145 5.08 -9.48 1.33
CA ASP A 145 4.05 -9.54 2.38
C ASP A 145 2.71 -8.99 1.84
N ILE A 146 1.71 -9.87 1.75
CA ILE A 146 0.36 -9.52 1.27
C ILE A 146 -0.30 -8.45 2.14
N VAL A 147 -0.02 -8.43 3.43
CA VAL A 147 -0.56 -7.41 4.34
C VAL A 147 0.05 -6.05 4.03
N GLU A 148 1.37 -6.01 3.84
CA GLU A 148 2.06 -4.78 3.42
C GLU A 148 1.54 -4.29 2.07
N ALA A 149 1.43 -5.17 1.07
CA ALA A 149 0.87 -4.84 -0.24
C ALA A 149 -0.55 -4.26 -0.14
N SER A 150 -1.39 -4.85 0.73
CA SER A 150 -2.77 -4.39 0.96
C SER A 150 -2.83 -3.02 1.62
N LEU A 151 -1.97 -2.76 2.61
CA LEU A 151 -1.87 -1.45 3.26
C LEU A 151 -1.34 -0.38 2.30
N GLN A 152 -0.33 -0.71 1.50
CA GLN A 152 0.18 0.20 0.45
C GLN A 152 -0.92 0.54 -0.56
N ALA A 153 -1.70 -0.46 -1.00
CA ALA A 153 -2.83 -0.27 -1.91
C ALA A 153 -3.89 0.66 -1.30
N TYR A 154 -4.25 0.44 -0.03
CA TYR A 154 -5.25 1.25 0.67
C TYR A 154 -4.79 2.70 0.83
N ILE A 155 -3.54 2.92 1.26
CA ILE A 155 -2.94 4.25 1.40
C ILE A 155 -2.84 4.95 0.04
N SER A 156 -2.50 4.22 -1.03
CA SER A 156 -2.48 4.74 -2.40
C SER A 156 -3.87 5.25 -2.84
N GLY A 157 -4.94 4.52 -2.49
CA GLY A 157 -6.31 4.97 -2.74
C GLY A 157 -6.66 6.25 -1.97
N ILE A 158 -6.29 6.32 -0.69
CA ILE A 158 -6.51 7.51 0.15
C ILE A 158 -5.70 8.72 -0.36
N ASN A 159 -4.47 8.53 -0.82
CA ASN A 159 -3.69 9.62 -1.41
C ASN A 159 -4.42 10.23 -2.61
N LYS A 160 -5.00 9.41 -3.48
CA LYS A 160 -5.81 9.90 -4.60
C LYS A 160 -7.07 10.64 -4.14
N MET A 161 -7.67 10.21 -3.03
CA MET A 161 -8.78 10.90 -2.40
C MET A 161 -8.37 12.31 -1.94
N PHE A 162 -7.21 12.45 -1.29
CA PHE A 162 -6.65 13.74 -0.91
C PHE A 162 -6.28 14.62 -2.11
N GLU A 163 -5.74 14.03 -3.19
CA GLU A 163 -5.45 14.74 -4.44
C GLU A 163 -6.72 15.32 -5.08
N ALA A 164 -7.86 14.64 -4.91
CA ALA A 164 -9.16 15.13 -5.36
C ALA A 164 -9.77 16.21 -4.44
N GLY A 165 -9.16 16.51 -3.30
CA GLY A 165 -9.57 17.55 -2.36
C GLY A 165 -10.56 17.09 -1.28
N GLU A 166 -10.57 15.79 -0.98
CA GLU A 166 -11.40 15.19 0.07
C GLU A 166 -10.64 14.92 1.37
#